data_42a009234d7656e0034b65188a3f10d1
#
_entry.id   42a009234d7656e0034b65188a3f10d1
#
_cell.length_a   1.000
_cell.length_b   1.000
_cell.length_c   1.000
_cell.angle_alpha   90.00
_cell.angle_beta   90.00
_cell.angle_gamma   90.00
#
_symmetry.space_group_name_H-M   'P 1'
#
loop_
_entity.id
_entity.type
_entity.pdbx_description
1 polymer ?
#
loop_
_entity_poly.entity_id
_entity_poly.type
_entity_poly.pdbx_seq_one_letter_code
_entity_poly.pdbx_strand_id
1 'polypeptide(L)'
;MLSSYYQGAHAAVHPVGNDGAVGGPPIEWLETAIGAHAIQTDPSNTFAFVPHIDNRGGPNAIFQFKFDPNTGHLTPNSPPRVGQPTGTGPRHFCFHPSKDMLYFSNEQGSSVTGYNFDPANGTLSAFQTISTLPTGYEQSNTCSQIQMSPSGKFLYAPNRGHNSIAGFSVDASSGRLTAIGHVSTEERPSAFSLDPEGNFLFAAGSETDRLASYRVNSDTGALTALETYPVGKRPMWVLMTHLGG
;
A
#
# COMPACT_ATOMS: atom_id res chain seq x y z
N MET A 1 -9.40 -15.20 3.45
CA MET A 1 -9.15 -13.90 2.75
C MET A 1 -9.55 -12.76 3.67
N LEU A 2 -8.74 -11.70 3.72
CA LEU A 2 -9.03 -10.49 4.50
C LEU A 2 -9.64 -9.41 3.60
N SER A 3 -10.60 -8.65 4.13
CA SER A 3 -11.22 -7.49 3.46
C SER A 3 -11.48 -6.35 4.44
N SER A 4 -11.34 -5.10 3.97
CA SER A 4 -11.65 -3.88 4.74
C SER A 4 -12.75 -3.09 4.05
N TYR A 5 -13.63 -2.48 4.84
CA TYR A 5 -14.82 -1.78 4.35
C TYR A 5 -14.72 -0.30 4.69
N TYR A 6 -14.37 0.49 3.71
CA TYR A 6 -14.08 1.92 3.84
C TYR A 6 -15.19 2.74 4.52
N GLN A 7 -16.43 2.64 4.01
CA GLN A 7 -17.59 3.34 4.59
C GLN A 7 -18.27 2.52 5.68
N GLY A 8 -18.14 1.20 5.62
CA GLY A 8 -18.78 0.28 6.56
C GLY A 8 -18.08 0.22 7.92
N ALA A 9 -16.90 0.80 8.07
CA ALA A 9 -16.12 0.80 9.31
C ALA A 9 -15.84 -0.61 9.88
N HIS A 10 -15.61 -1.59 9.00
CA HIS A 10 -15.36 -2.98 9.39
C HIS A 10 -14.16 -3.55 8.66
N ALA A 11 -13.60 -4.60 9.24
CA ALA A 11 -12.75 -5.58 8.59
C ALA A 11 -13.40 -6.96 8.68
N ALA A 12 -13.15 -7.83 7.71
CA ALA A 12 -13.69 -9.18 7.73
C ALA A 12 -12.66 -10.21 7.31
N VAL A 13 -12.82 -11.42 7.83
CA VAL A 13 -12.06 -12.61 7.43
C VAL A 13 -13.03 -13.61 6.81
N HIS A 14 -12.75 -14.02 5.58
CA HIS A 14 -13.56 -14.98 4.85
C HIS A 14 -12.83 -16.31 4.71
N PRO A 15 -13.53 -17.46 4.79
CA PRO A 15 -12.93 -18.73 4.46
C PRO A 15 -12.57 -18.78 2.97
N VAL A 16 -11.53 -19.55 2.64
CA VAL A 16 -11.15 -19.83 1.25
C VAL A 16 -11.17 -21.36 1.10
N GLY A 17 -11.93 -21.84 0.14
CA GLY A 17 -12.03 -23.27 -0.18
C GLY A 17 -10.74 -23.79 -0.83
N ASN A 18 -10.63 -25.11 -0.91
CA ASN A 18 -9.49 -25.77 -1.58
C ASN A 18 -9.42 -25.48 -3.09
N ASP A 19 -10.51 -25.03 -3.67
CA ASP A 19 -10.63 -24.55 -5.05
C ASP A 19 -10.26 -23.08 -5.23
N GLY A 20 -9.85 -22.39 -4.14
CA GLY A 20 -9.55 -20.96 -4.11
C GLY A 20 -10.78 -20.05 -4.03
N ALA A 21 -12.00 -20.61 -4.00
CA ALA A 21 -13.21 -19.80 -3.90
C ALA A 21 -13.34 -19.17 -2.51
N VAL A 22 -13.70 -17.88 -2.50
CA VAL A 22 -13.99 -17.14 -1.27
C VAL A 22 -15.40 -17.49 -0.82
N GLY A 23 -15.51 -18.04 0.39
CA GLY A 23 -16.78 -18.48 1.00
C GLY A 23 -17.42 -17.42 1.89
N GLY A 24 -18.63 -17.74 2.35
CA GLY A 24 -19.40 -16.99 3.33
C GLY A 24 -20.29 -17.92 4.15
N PRO A 25 -20.74 -17.48 5.34
CA PRO A 25 -20.51 -16.16 5.94
C PRO A 25 -19.04 -15.91 6.30
N PRO A 26 -18.62 -14.64 6.58
CA PRO A 26 -17.29 -14.37 7.12
C PRO A 26 -17.07 -15.12 8.43
N ILE A 27 -15.85 -15.59 8.64
CA ILE A 27 -15.40 -16.19 9.92
C ILE A 27 -15.38 -15.11 11.00
N GLU A 28 -14.93 -13.92 10.63
CA GLU A 28 -14.84 -12.75 11.51
C GLU A 28 -15.44 -11.53 10.81
N TRP A 29 -16.24 -10.77 11.55
CA TRP A 29 -16.76 -9.46 11.16
C TRP A 29 -16.44 -8.48 12.28
N LEU A 30 -15.36 -7.75 12.12
CA LEU A 30 -14.78 -6.91 13.17
C LEU A 30 -15.10 -5.44 12.92
N GLU A 31 -15.71 -4.78 13.91
CA GLU A 31 -15.86 -3.34 13.88
C GLU A 31 -14.49 -2.64 14.04
N THR A 32 -14.20 -1.70 13.15
CA THR A 32 -12.97 -0.89 13.18
C THR A 32 -13.32 0.59 13.23
N ALA A 33 -13.17 1.31 12.10
CA ALA A 33 -13.56 2.71 11.96
C ALA A 33 -13.75 3.06 10.49
N ILE A 34 -14.40 4.20 10.22
CA ILE A 34 -14.49 4.77 8.87
C ILE A 34 -13.08 5.00 8.30
N GLY A 35 -12.94 4.83 6.98
CA GLY A 35 -11.67 5.06 6.30
C GLY A 35 -10.71 3.87 6.31
N ALA A 36 -11.16 2.66 6.71
CA ALA A 36 -10.41 1.42 6.56
C ALA A 36 -10.08 1.17 5.08
N HIS A 37 -8.80 1.29 4.70
CA HIS A 37 -8.44 1.36 3.28
C HIS A 37 -7.70 0.13 2.76
N ALA A 38 -7.10 -0.64 3.64
CA ALA A 38 -6.44 -1.89 3.35
C ALA A 38 -6.44 -2.79 4.59
N ILE A 39 -6.23 -4.07 4.40
CA ILE A 39 -5.90 -5.02 5.45
C ILE A 39 -4.94 -6.07 4.89
N GLN A 40 -3.84 -6.30 5.58
CA GLN A 40 -2.89 -7.38 5.25
C GLN A 40 -2.29 -7.92 6.55
N THR A 41 -1.91 -9.20 6.53
CA THR A 41 -1.09 -9.79 7.57
C THR A 41 0.39 -9.50 7.33
N ASP A 42 1.19 -9.62 8.38
CA ASP A 42 2.64 -9.71 8.27
C ASP A 42 3.06 -11.01 7.55
N PRO A 43 4.32 -11.12 7.09
CA PRO A 43 4.80 -12.31 6.38
C PRO A 43 4.70 -13.62 7.17
N SER A 44 4.70 -13.56 8.51
CA SER A 44 4.52 -14.76 9.38
C SER A 44 3.06 -15.14 9.58
N ASN A 45 2.14 -14.30 9.10
CA ASN A 45 0.70 -14.46 9.27
C ASN A 45 0.24 -14.49 10.75
N THR A 46 0.92 -13.71 11.60
CA THR A 46 0.67 -13.63 13.06
C THR A 46 0.00 -12.31 13.46
N PHE A 47 0.26 -11.24 12.72
CA PHE A 47 -0.29 -9.91 12.98
C PHE A 47 -0.97 -9.36 11.73
N ALA A 48 -1.97 -8.51 11.91
CA ALA A 48 -2.66 -7.83 10.82
C ALA A 48 -2.75 -6.32 11.08
N PHE A 49 -2.70 -5.53 10.00
CA PHE A 49 -2.75 -4.07 10.06
C PHE A 49 -3.87 -3.53 9.18
N VAL A 50 -4.61 -2.56 9.73
CA VAL A 50 -5.71 -1.87 9.04
C VAL A 50 -5.45 -0.37 9.12
N PRO A 51 -4.92 0.26 8.07
CA PRO A 51 -4.79 1.71 8.02
C PRO A 51 -6.13 2.40 7.79
N HIS A 52 -6.34 3.50 8.50
CA HIS A 52 -7.52 4.36 8.41
C HIS A 52 -7.07 5.78 8.07
N ILE A 53 -7.56 6.30 6.95
CA ILE A 53 -7.19 7.64 6.47
C ILE A 53 -7.76 8.77 7.34
N ASP A 54 -7.23 9.98 7.16
CA ASP A 54 -7.65 11.21 7.83
C ASP A 54 -8.70 11.96 6.99
N ASN A 55 -9.85 11.32 6.75
CA ASN A 55 -10.93 11.91 5.97
C ASN A 55 -12.30 11.40 6.43
N ARG A 56 -13.33 12.22 6.31
CA ARG A 56 -14.74 11.88 6.60
C ARG A 56 -14.97 11.27 7.99
N GLY A 57 -14.17 11.67 8.98
CA GLY A 57 -14.25 11.14 10.34
C GLY A 57 -13.40 9.89 10.59
N GLY A 58 -12.52 9.54 9.67
CA GLY A 58 -11.53 8.48 9.89
C GLY A 58 -10.55 8.85 11.02
N PRO A 59 -10.09 7.88 11.80
CA PRO A 59 -9.29 8.14 13.01
C PRO A 59 -7.83 8.52 12.75
N ASN A 60 -7.38 8.55 11.47
CA ASN A 60 -6.00 8.85 11.12
C ASN A 60 -5.01 7.97 11.90
N ALA A 61 -5.16 6.65 11.77
CA ALA A 61 -4.42 5.69 12.56
C ALA A 61 -4.24 4.35 11.83
N ILE A 62 -3.23 3.60 12.23
CA ILE A 62 -3.03 2.21 11.84
C ILE A 62 -3.52 1.33 12.99
N PHE A 63 -4.57 0.54 12.77
CA PHE A 63 -5.04 -0.45 13.74
C PHE A 63 -4.20 -1.71 13.63
N GLN A 64 -3.87 -2.28 14.79
CA GLN A 64 -2.98 -3.43 14.93
C GLN A 64 -3.75 -4.58 15.60
N PHE A 65 -3.65 -5.76 15.00
CA PHE A 65 -4.32 -6.97 15.48
C PHE A 65 -3.32 -8.13 15.56
N LYS A 66 -3.56 -9.04 16.49
CA LYS A 66 -3.05 -10.41 16.42
C LYS A 66 -3.99 -11.20 15.52
N PHE A 67 -3.42 -12.01 14.64
CA PHE A 67 -4.16 -12.87 13.73
C PHE A 67 -3.87 -14.34 14.06
N ASP A 68 -4.90 -15.13 14.23
CA ASP A 68 -4.76 -16.57 14.37
C ASP A 68 -5.01 -17.25 13.00
N PRO A 69 -3.98 -17.74 12.31
CA PRO A 69 -4.14 -18.34 10.98
C PRO A 69 -4.93 -19.66 10.99
N ASN A 70 -5.10 -20.31 12.15
CA ASN A 70 -5.84 -21.58 12.26
C ASN A 70 -7.35 -21.33 12.34
N THR A 71 -7.76 -20.27 13.03
CA THR A 71 -9.17 -19.93 13.25
C THR A 71 -9.65 -18.78 12.39
N GLY A 72 -8.75 -17.95 11.88
CA GLY A 72 -9.06 -16.73 11.14
C GLY A 72 -9.47 -15.54 12.03
N HIS A 73 -9.39 -15.66 13.35
CA HIS A 73 -9.79 -14.60 14.26
C HIS A 73 -8.74 -13.50 14.40
N LEU A 74 -9.26 -12.27 14.56
CA LEU A 74 -8.50 -11.05 14.83
C LEU A 74 -8.77 -10.58 16.26
N THR A 75 -7.73 -10.34 17.04
CA THR A 75 -7.85 -9.72 18.36
C THR A 75 -7.01 -8.44 18.42
N PRO A 76 -7.50 -7.34 19.03
CA PRO A 76 -6.72 -6.12 19.14
C PRO A 76 -5.36 -6.37 19.77
N ASN A 77 -4.31 -5.80 19.20
CA ASN A 77 -2.96 -5.86 19.77
C ASN A 77 -2.79 -4.86 20.92
N SER A 78 -1.63 -4.84 21.55
CA SER A 78 -1.26 -3.86 22.59
C SER A 78 0.05 -3.15 22.19
N PRO A 79 -0.02 -1.84 21.87
CA PRO A 79 -1.23 -1.00 21.75
C PRO A 79 -2.12 -1.41 20.57
N PRO A 80 -3.45 -1.13 20.61
CA PRO A 80 -4.38 -1.55 19.53
C PRO A 80 -4.26 -0.70 18.27
N ARG A 81 -3.61 0.46 18.33
CA ARG A 81 -3.43 1.36 17.17
C ARG A 81 -2.22 2.29 17.34
N VAL A 82 -1.70 2.73 16.21
CA VAL A 82 -0.69 3.80 16.12
C VAL A 82 -1.34 5.02 15.48
N GLY A 83 -1.52 6.09 16.27
CA GLY A 83 -2.03 7.39 15.80
C GLY A 83 -1.01 8.08 14.90
N GLN A 84 -1.50 8.92 13.99
CA GLN A 84 -0.67 9.68 13.05
C GLN A 84 -0.79 11.19 13.32
N PRO A 85 0.20 12.00 12.92
CA PRO A 85 0.05 13.45 12.85
C PRO A 85 -1.15 13.84 11.98
N THR A 86 -1.84 14.94 12.35
CA THR A 86 -2.99 15.45 11.58
C THR A 86 -2.65 15.62 10.11
N GLY A 87 -3.55 15.21 9.23
CA GLY A 87 -3.38 15.29 7.79
C GLY A 87 -2.48 14.22 7.18
N THR A 88 -2.09 13.18 7.91
CA THR A 88 -1.28 12.08 7.38
C THR A 88 -2.11 11.14 6.51
N GLY A 89 -3.09 10.47 7.06
CA GLY A 89 -3.98 9.55 6.37
C GLY A 89 -3.31 8.27 5.85
N PRO A 90 -2.85 7.35 6.71
CA PRO A 90 -2.26 6.08 6.26
C PRO A 90 -3.29 5.29 5.46
N ARG A 91 -2.87 4.78 4.27
CA ARG A 91 -3.81 4.24 3.28
C ARG A 91 -3.52 2.81 2.88
N HIS A 92 -2.46 2.58 2.15
CA HIS A 92 -1.95 1.26 1.75
C HIS A 92 -0.55 1.06 2.30
N PHE A 93 -0.10 -0.18 2.37
CA PHE A 93 1.24 -0.48 2.86
C PHE A 93 1.84 -1.70 2.17
N CYS A 94 3.15 -1.84 2.29
CA CYS A 94 3.90 -3.01 1.85
C CYS A 94 4.99 -3.32 2.86
N PHE A 95 5.25 -4.60 3.08
CA PHE A 95 6.40 -5.06 3.85
C PHE A 95 7.66 -5.04 3.01
N HIS A 96 8.80 -4.84 3.66
CA HIS A 96 10.10 -5.11 3.07
C HIS A 96 10.26 -6.63 2.91
N PRO A 97 10.72 -7.14 1.74
CA PRO A 97 10.72 -8.59 1.47
C PRO A 97 11.68 -9.41 2.35
N SER A 98 12.64 -8.77 3.03
CA SER A 98 13.66 -9.47 3.82
C SER A 98 14.04 -8.79 5.13
N LYS A 99 13.26 -7.80 5.58
CA LYS A 99 13.53 -7.04 6.81
C LYS A 99 12.24 -6.82 7.59
N ASP A 100 12.35 -6.68 8.89
CA ASP A 100 11.25 -6.33 9.79
C ASP A 100 10.90 -4.84 9.66
N MET A 101 10.45 -4.46 8.48
CA MET A 101 10.08 -3.10 8.12
C MET A 101 8.87 -3.09 7.19
N LEU A 102 8.06 -2.03 7.29
CA LEU A 102 6.98 -1.79 6.36
C LEU A 102 6.80 -0.29 6.11
N TYR A 103 6.15 0.03 4.99
CA TYR A 103 5.98 1.40 4.52
C TYR A 103 4.54 1.66 4.17
N PHE A 104 3.99 2.77 4.67
CA PHE A 104 2.62 3.22 4.39
C PHE A 104 2.64 4.42 3.44
N SER A 105 1.80 4.38 2.42
CA SER A 105 1.41 5.59 1.70
C SER A 105 0.44 6.40 2.55
N ASN A 106 0.67 7.70 2.63
CA ASN A 106 -0.17 8.63 3.38
C ASN A 106 -1.03 9.43 2.39
N GLU A 107 -2.34 9.17 2.37
CA GLU A 107 -3.24 9.75 1.36
C GLU A 107 -3.25 11.27 1.42
N GLN A 108 -3.62 11.84 2.57
CA GLN A 108 -3.72 13.28 2.75
C GLN A 108 -2.34 13.94 2.87
N GLY A 109 -1.39 13.25 3.46
CA GLY A 109 -0.03 13.75 3.69
C GLY A 109 0.87 13.76 2.45
N SER A 110 0.44 13.18 1.31
CA SER A 110 1.25 13.07 0.10
C SER A 110 2.70 12.65 0.41
N SER A 111 2.81 11.57 1.19
CA SER A 111 4.10 11.10 1.73
C SER A 111 4.13 9.59 1.93
N VAL A 112 5.29 9.07 2.25
CA VAL A 112 5.50 7.70 2.71
C VAL A 112 6.07 7.74 4.11
N THR A 113 5.54 6.92 5.03
CA THR A 113 6.13 6.70 6.35
C THR A 113 6.66 5.28 6.46
N GLY A 114 7.94 5.15 6.79
CA GLY A 114 8.60 3.88 7.09
C GLY A 114 8.54 3.56 8.59
N TYR A 115 8.28 2.29 8.90
CA TYR A 115 8.19 1.76 10.27
C TYR A 115 9.11 0.56 10.45
N ASN A 116 9.79 0.49 11.59
CA ASN A 116 10.29 -0.78 12.11
C ASN A 116 9.09 -1.60 12.61
N PHE A 117 9.10 -2.88 12.32
CA PHE A 117 8.14 -3.87 12.77
C PHE A 117 8.81 -4.76 13.83
N ASP A 118 8.19 -4.89 14.99
CA ASP A 118 8.61 -5.86 16.00
C ASP A 118 7.84 -7.17 15.77
N PRO A 119 8.45 -8.21 15.21
CA PRO A 119 7.77 -9.47 14.92
C PRO A 119 7.40 -10.28 16.19
N ALA A 120 7.96 -9.94 17.35
CA ALA A 120 7.60 -10.60 18.61
C ALA A 120 6.29 -10.05 19.20
N ASN A 121 6.03 -8.77 19.02
CA ASN A 121 4.91 -8.06 19.65
C ASN A 121 3.90 -7.50 18.63
N GLY A 122 4.21 -7.49 17.34
CA GLY A 122 3.35 -6.92 16.29
C GLY A 122 3.21 -5.41 16.36
N THR A 123 4.23 -4.71 16.87
CA THR A 123 4.19 -3.26 17.06
C THR A 123 5.00 -2.51 16.01
N LEU A 124 4.59 -1.26 15.76
CA LEU A 124 5.19 -0.38 14.76
C LEU A 124 5.84 0.83 15.41
N SER A 125 7.07 1.17 14.99
CA SER A 125 7.76 2.41 15.37
C SER A 125 8.24 3.15 14.12
N ALA A 126 7.72 4.38 13.91
CA ALA A 126 8.08 5.19 12.76
C ALA A 126 9.54 5.64 12.81
N PHE A 127 10.28 5.55 11.68
CA PHE A 127 11.66 6.02 11.59
C PHE A 127 11.86 7.12 10.55
N GLN A 128 10.92 7.29 9.62
CA GLN A 128 11.00 8.33 8.58
C GLN A 128 9.64 8.62 7.99
N THR A 129 9.38 9.91 7.69
CA THR A 129 8.34 10.32 6.73
C THR A 129 9.00 11.15 5.64
N ILE A 130 8.70 10.85 4.37
CA ILE A 130 9.26 11.51 3.20
C ILE A 130 8.16 11.87 2.19
N SER A 131 8.23 13.08 1.61
CA SER A 131 7.26 13.52 0.60
C SER A 131 7.33 12.68 -0.67
N THR A 132 6.16 12.44 -1.28
CA THR A 132 6.03 11.85 -2.62
C THR A 132 5.98 12.91 -3.72
N LEU A 133 6.02 14.19 -3.36
CA LEU A 133 5.93 15.32 -4.29
C LEU A 133 7.32 15.94 -4.54
N PRO A 134 7.54 16.49 -5.73
CA PRO A 134 8.74 17.26 -5.98
C PRO A 134 8.75 18.54 -5.15
N THR A 135 9.93 19.06 -4.85
CA THR A 135 10.11 20.33 -4.14
C THR A 135 9.39 21.45 -4.87
N GLY A 136 8.61 22.24 -4.13
CA GLY A 136 7.88 23.39 -4.66
C GLY A 136 6.53 23.06 -5.30
N TYR A 137 6.07 21.83 -5.27
CA TYR A 137 4.70 21.51 -5.71
C TYR A 137 3.69 21.87 -4.61
N GLU A 138 2.81 22.83 -4.90
CA GLU A 138 1.86 23.42 -3.93
C GLU A 138 0.38 23.11 -4.26
N GLN A 139 0.13 22.40 -5.36
CA GLN A 139 -1.23 22.06 -5.75
C GLN A 139 -1.76 20.87 -4.94
N SER A 140 -3.09 20.71 -4.97
CA SER A 140 -3.75 19.59 -4.29
C SER A 140 -3.27 18.26 -4.81
N ASN A 141 -2.93 17.35 -3.89
CA ASN A 141 -2.53 15.99 -4.22
C ASN A 141 -2.98 15.01 -3.14
N THR A 142 -3.06 13.75 -3.52
CA THR A 142 -3.25 12.62 -2.60
C THR A 142 -2.49 11.40 -3.11
N CYS A 143 -1.89 10.63 -2.21
CA CYS A 143 -1.30 9.34 -2.56
C CYS A 143 -2.36 8.26 -2.76
N SER A 144 -2.05 7.23 -3.54
CA SER A 144 -2.90 6.05 -3.69
C SER A 144 -2.25 4.79 -3.10
N GLN A 145 -1.77 3.89 -3.93
CA GLN A 145 -1.13 2.65 -3.50
C GLN A 145 0.35 2.86 -3.15
N ILE A 146 1.01 1.79 -2.76
CA ILE A 146 2.45 1.70 -2.51
C ILE A 146 2.91 0.29 -2.80
N GLN A 147 4.03 0.13 -3.47
CA GLN A 147 4.66 -1.17 -3.68
C GLN A 147 6.17 -1.06 -3.61
N MET A 148 6.79 -2.11 -3.12
CA MET A 148 8.24 -2.29 -3.10
C MET A 148 8.65 -3.28 -4.18
N SER A 149 9.80 -3.06 -4.81
CA SER A 149 10.38 -4.04 -5.72
C SER A 149 10.68 -5.36 -4.99
N PRO A 150 10.60 -6.52 -5.65
CA PRO A 150 10.91 -7.81 -5.03
C PRO A 150 12.32 -7.88 -4.44
N SER A 151 13.24 -7.08 -4.95
CA SER A 151 14.62 -6.96 -4.43
C SER A 151 14.71 -6.19 -3.11
N GLY A 152 13.66 -5.47 -2.68
CA GLY A 152 13.69 -4.57 -1.54
C GLY A 152 14.48 -3.27 -1.76
N LYS A 153 15.03 -3.05 -2.96
CA LYS A 153 15.90 -1.89 -3.24
C LYS A 153 15.13 -0.61 -3.59
N PHE A 154 13.90 -0.74 -4.09
CA PHE A 154 13.12 0.40 -4.61
C PHE A 154 11.68 0.34 -4.13
N LEU A 155 11.11 1.52 -3.92
CA LEU A 155 9.72 1.68 -3.51
C LEU A 155 9.06 2.75 -4.39
N TYR A 156 7.78 2.53 -4.74
CA TYR A 156 7.02 3.42 -5.62
C TYR A 156 5.68 3.79 -5.00
N ALA A 157 5.28 5.07 -5.19
CA ALA A 157 4.00 5.60 -4.71
C ALA A 157 3.41 6.60 -5.72
N PRO A 158 2.16 6.37 -6.20
CA PRO A 158 1.51 7.28 -7.14
C PRO A 158 0.91 8.51 -6.46
N ASN A 159 0.92 9.63 -7.20
CA ASN A 159 0.38 10.94 -6.85
C ASN A 159 -0.81 11.28 -7.74
N ARG A 160 -2.03 11.32 -7.19
CA ARG A 160 -3.29 11.49 -7.94
C ARG A 160 -3.58 12.93 -8.39
N GLY A 161 -2.91 13.94 -7.83
CA GLY A 161 -3.01 15.33 -8.26
C GLY A 161 -1.85 15.75 -9.16
N HIS A 162 -0.62 15.34 -8.81
CA HIS A 162 0.57 15.57 -9.61
C HIS A 162 0.66 14.64 -10.85
N ASN A 163 -0.18 13.61 -10.91
CA ASN A 163 -0.24 12.64 -12.01
C ASN A 163 1.13 12.02 -12.30
N SER A 164 1.76 11.51 -11.26
CA SER A 164 3.11 10.92 -11.32
C SER A 164 3.24 9.69 -10.44
N ILE A 165 4.32 8.95 -10.67
CA ILE A 165 4.81 7.93 -9.77
C ILE A 165 6.11 8.45 -9.14
N ALA A 166 6.13 8.59 -7.83
CA ALA A 166 7.35 8.86 -7.07
C ALA A 166 8.12 7.57 -6.87
N GLY A 167 9.42 7.59 -7.15
CA GLY A 167 10.34 6.49 -6.89
C GLY A 167 11.31 6.81 -5.76
N PHE A 168 11.66 5.80 -4.97
CA PHE A 168 12.60 5.90 -3.87
C PHE A 168 13.58 4.73 -3.89
N SER A 169 14.85 5.00 -3.62
CA SER A 169 15.79 3.96 -3.22
C SER A 169 15.67 3.68 -1.73
N VAL A 170 15.90 2.44 -1.34
CA VAL A 170 15.84 1.97 0.05
C VAL A 170 17.26 1.67 0.51
N ASP A 171 17.72 2.34 1.55
CA ASP A 171 19.02 2.05 2.14
C ASP A 171 19.07 0.64 2.73
N ALA A 172 20.04 -0.14 2.32
CA ALA A 172 20.14 -1.54 2.67
C ALA A 172 20.35 -1.81 4.17
N SER A 173 20.84 -0.85 4.93
CA SER A 173 21.12 -1.00 6.35
C SER A 173 20.00 -0.47 7.23
N SER A 174 19.50 0.72 6.93
CA SER A 174 18.54 1.46 7.77
C SER A 174 17.11 1.41 7.26
N GLY A 175 16.87 0.95 6.03
CA GLY A 175 15.55 1.01 5.39
C GLY A 175 15.10 2.43 5.01
N ARG A 176 15.94 3.45 5.22
CA ARG A 176 15.57 4.84 4.91
C ARG A 176 15.42 5.06 3.41
N LEU A 177 14.42 5.84 3.07
CA LEU A 177 14.09 6.19 1.69
C LEU A 177 14.83 7.44 1.25
N THR A 178 15.34 7.42 0.02
CA THR A 178 15.85 8.60 -0.69
C THR A 178 15.12 8.70 -2.02
N ALA A 179 14.57 9.87 -2.34
CA ALA A 179 13.86 10.08 -3.61
C ALA A 179 14.82 9.93 -4.79
N ILE A 180 14.43 9.13 -5.79
CA ILE A 180 15.18 8.96 -7.05
C ILE A 180 14.53 9.69 -8.20
N GLY A 181 13.34 10.26 -8.01
CA GLY A 181 12.66 11.09 -8.98
C GLY A 181 11.16 10.78 -9.13
N HIS A 182 10.57 11.40 -10.14
CA HIS A 182 9.17 11.25 -10.50
C HIS A 182 9.07 10.97 -11.99
N VAL A 183 8.15 10.09 -12.38
CA VAL A 183 7.78 9.89 -13.78
C VAL A 183 6.31 10.29 -13.95
N SER A 184 6.01 11.04 -14.99
CA SER A 184 4.64 11.38 -15.35
C SER A 184 3.86 10.11 -15.75
N THR A 185 2.59 10.06 -15.40
CA THR A 185 1.69 8.96 -15.74
C THR A 185 0.30 9.49 -16.13
N GLU A 186 -0.61 8.56 -16.40
CA GLU A 186 -2.01 8.86 -16.72
C GLU A 186 -2.69 9.59 -15.57
N GLU A 187 -3.74 10.35 -15.87
CA GLU A 187 -4.43 11.19 -14.88
C GLU A 187 -5.06 10.35 -13.77
N ARG A 188 -4.85 10.81 -12.53
CA ARG A 188 -5.35 10.22 -11.31
C ARG A 188 -4.95 8.74 -11.17
N PRO A 189 -3.66 8.44 -11.06
CA PRO A 189 -3.16 7.06 -10.94
C PRO A 189 -3.63 6.45 -9.62
N SER A 190 -4.74 5.72 -9.67
CA SER A 190 -5.38 5.14 -8.48
C SER A 190 -4.90 3.74 -8.16
N ALA A 191 -4.43 3.01 -9.16
CA ALA A 191 -3.91 1.65 -9.04
C ALA A 191 -2.65 1.48 -9.88
N PHE A 192 -1.72 0.68 -9.38
CA PHE A 192 -0.53 0.27 -10.13
C PHE A 192 -0.04 -1.10 -9.63
N SER A 193 0.78 -1.77 -10.41
CA SER A 193 1.47 -2.99 -10.01
C SER A 193 2.84 -3.09 -10.66
N LEU A 194 3.82 -3.56 -9.87
CA LEU A 194 5.04 -4.14 -10.41
C LEU A 194 4.73 -5.54 -10.93
N ASP A 195 5.48 -5.99 -11.94
CA ASP A 195 5.51 -7.41 -12.29
C ASP A 195 6.25 -8.21 -11.21
N PRO A 196 6.04 -9.53 -11.13
CA PRO A 196 6.65 -10.35 -10.08
C PRO A 196 8.18 -10.32 -10.03
N GLU A 197 8.86 -10.04 -11.13
CA GLU A 197 10.31 -9.91 -11.23
C GLU A 197 10.80 -8.49 -10.90
N GLY A 198 9.91 -7.50 -10.91
CA GLY A 198 10.24 -6.09 -10.68
C GLY A 198 10.91 -5.40 -11.87
N ASN A 199 10.75 -5.94 -13.09
CA ASN A 199 11.29 -5.37 -14.32
C ASN A 199 10.38 -4.32 -14.96
N PHE A 200 9.08 -4.42 -14.69
CA PHE A 200 8.05 -3.56 -15.26
C PHE A 200 7.10 -3.03 -14.18
N LEU A 201 6.57 -1.85 -14.44
CA LEU A 201 5.52 -1.24 -13.64
C LEU A 201 4.37 -0.82 -14.56
N PHE A 202 3.15 -1.07 -14.14
CA PHE A 202 1.93 -0.71 -14.84
C PHE A 202 1.06 0.19 -13.97
N ALA A 203 0.65 1.34 -14.46
CA ALA A 203 -0.15 2.31 -13.71
C ALA A 203 -1.43 2.69 -14.47
N ALA A 204 -2.56 2.60 -13.79
CA ALA A 204 -3.88 2.87 -14.37
C ALA A 204 -4.38 4.26 -13.96
N GLY A 205 -4.70 5.09 -14.95
CA GLY A 205 -5.33 6.41 -14.79
C GLY A 205 -6.84 6.28 -14.75
N SER A 206 -7.46 6.63 -13.62
CA SER A 206 -8.91 6.49 -13.44
C SER A 206 -9.73 7.56 -14.16
N GLU A 207 -9.10 8.64 -14.62
CA GLU A 207 -9.76 9.71 -15.40
C GLU A 207 -9.49 9.60 -16.92
N THR A 208 -8.49 8.82 -17.32
CA THR A 208 -8.13 8.65 -18.74
C THR A 208 -8.53 7.30 -19.32
N ASP A 209 -8.98 6.35 -18.49
CA ASP A 209 -9.34 4.99 -18.91
C ASP A 209 -8.17 4.28 -19.62
N ARG A 210 -6.93 4.53 -19.15
CA ARG A 210 -5.71 4.06 -19.77
C ARG A 210 -4.78 3.40 -18.76
N LEU A 211 -3.94 2.51 -19.26
CA LEU A 211 -2.89 1.81 -18.52
C LEU A 211 -1.53 2.17 -19.13
N ALA A 212 -0.71 2.89 -18.40
CA ALA A 212 0.67 3.18 -18.80
C ALA A 212 1.61 2.08 -18.29
N SER A 213 2.61 1.74 -19.10
CA SER A 213 3.65 0.78 -18.77
C SER A 213 5.02 1.43 -18.72
N TYR A 214 5.87 0.92 -17.83
CA TYR A 214 7.22 1.44 -17.59
C TYR A 214 8.20 0.29 -17.44
N ARG A 215 9.42 0.48 -17.93
CA ARG A 215 10.57 -0.38 -17.60
C ARG A 215 11.22 0.15 -16.32
N VAL A 216 11.50 -0.73 -15.40
CA VAL A 216 12.27 -0.44 -14.19
C VAL A 216 13.75 -0.69 -14.48
N ASN A 217 14.60 0.28 -14.17
CA ASN A 217 16.04 0.06 -14.18
C ASN A 217 16.44 -0.66 -12.89
N SER A 218 16.98 -1.86 -12.98
CA SER A 218 17.35 -2.72 -11.83
C SER A 218 18.43 -2.16 -10.91
N ASP A 219 19.24 -1.22 -11.41
CA ASP A 219 20.35 -0.64 -10.66
C ASP A 219 19.98 0.67 -9.97
N THR A 220 19.14 1.47 -10.63
CA THR A 220 18.80 2.82 -10.17
C THR A 220 17.36 2.98 -9.70
N GLY A 221 16.46 2.03 -10.04
CA GLY A 221 15.04 2.12 -9.80
C GLY A 221 14.30 3.16 -10.67
N ALA A 222 15.01 3.80 -11.60
CA ALA A 222 14.40 4.78 -12.49
C ALA A 222 13.38 4.12 -13.42
N LEU A 223 12.24 4.79 -13.63
CA LEU A 223 11.19 4.34 -14.54
C LEU A 223 11.36 4.99 -15.90
N THR A 224 11.35 4.17 -16.97
CA THR A 224 11.32 4.63 -18.36
C THR A 224 9.97 4.29 -18.96
N ALA A 225 9.22 5.30 -19.40
CA ALA A 225 7.91 5.09 -20.04
C ALA A 225 8.07 4.24 -21.32
N LEU A 226 7.14 3.32 -21.52
CA LEU A 226 7.03 2.47 -22.70
C LEU A 226 5.77 2.86 -23.48
N GLU A 227 4.69 2.14 -23.24
CA GLU A 227 3.45 2.30 -23.99
C GLU A 227 2.26 2.55 -23.06
N THR A 228 1.19 3.05 -23.62
CA THR A 228 -0.08 3.27 -22.93
C THR A 228 -1.20 2.57 -23.72
N TYR A 229 -2.01 1.81 -22.99
CA TYR A 229 -3.07 0.99 -23.54
C TYR A 229 -4.45 1.52 -23.13
N PRO A 230 -5.46 1.54 -23.99
CA PRO A 230 -6.83 1.76 -23.59
C PRO A 230 -7.32 0.54 -22.77
N VAL A 231 -8.03 0.80 -21.68
CA VAL A 231 -8.62 -0.24 -20.83
C VAL A 231 -10.08 0.10 -20.52
N GLY A 232 -10.73 -0.66 -19.65
CA GLY A 232 -12.10 -0.37 -19.21
C GLY A 232 -12.19 0.95 -18.44
N LYS A 233 -13.39 1.50 -18.36
CA LYS A 233 -13.66 2.78 -17.68
C LYS A 233 -13.30 2.72 -16.20
N ARG A 234 -12.63 3.79 -15.72
CA ARG A 234 -12.24 4.01 -14.33
C ARG A 234 -11.54 2.80 -13.72
N PRO A 235 -10.40 2.36 -14.28
CA PRO A 235 -9.68 1.19 -13.76
C PRO A 235 -9.28 1.43 -12.29
N MET A 236 -9.65 0.49 -11.42
CA MET A 236 -9.47 0.63 -9.96
C MET A 236 -8.46 -0.37 -9.40
N TRP A 237 -8.02 -1.36 -10.21
CA TRP A 237 -7.05 -2.35 -9.78
C TRP A 237 -6.15 -2.79 -10.93
N VAL A 238 -4.88 -2.95 -10.64
CA VAL A 238 -3.88 -3.58 -11.51
C VAL A 238 -3.25 -4.70 -10.70
N LEU A 239 -3.28 -5.91 -11.23
CA LEU A 239 -2.64 -7.08 -10.62
C LEU A 239 -1.77 -7.76 -11.67
N MET A 240 -0.48 -7.85 -11.38
CA MET A 240 0.48 -8.65 -12.14
C MET A 240 0.88 -9.86 -11.30
N THR A 241 0.75 -11.04 -11.86
CA THR A 241 1.04 -12.30 -11.16
C THR A 241 1.55 -13.34 -12.13
N HIS A 242 2.30 -14.33 -11.61
CA HIS A 242 2.54 -15.54 -12.36
C HIS A 242 1.24 -16.32 -12.52
N LEU A 243 0.93 -16.70 -13.73
CA LEU A 243 -0.09 -17.72 -13.95
C LEU A 243 0.60 -19.07 -13.70
N GLY A 244 0.20 -19.75 -12.64
CA GLY A 244 0.66 -21.10 -12.38
C GLY A 244 0.35 -21.98 -13.59
N GLY A 245 1.37 -22.67 -14.08
CA GLY A 245 1.25 -23.71 -15.09
C GLY A 245 0.83 -25.03 -14.44
#